data_18ad632165b0c4d7ab93ddc8117bf712
#
_entry.id   18ad632165b0c4d7ab93ddc8117bf712
#
_cell.length_a   1.000
_cell.length_b   1.000
_cell.length_c   1.000
_cell.angle_alpha   90.00
_cell.angle_beta   90.00
_cell.angle_gamma   90.00
#
_symmetry.space_group_name_H-M   'P 1'
#
loop_
_entity.id
_entity.type
_entity.pdbx_description
1 polymer ?
#
loop_
_entity_poly.entity_id
_entity_poly.type
_entity_poly.pdbx_seq_one_letter_code
_entity_poly.pdbx_strand_id
1 'polypeptide(L)'
;MRRWIKALLWIAVGIVLGFPLFSMTYYTMVRTSTPQFCASCHEIQFAYNTWKTSTHTNNAQGFVADCMDCHLPAPHDTVEFFYAKTMHGIKDIYVHFTEGAEAYDRAEAREAAYASFKNDQCQKCHRNILYMPEKRGAMLAHRSVLYPRPGYEKRCVDCHRNLVHVARDRFAYKQLEGNYRGLGM
;
A
#
# COMPACT_ATOMS: atom_id res chain seq x y z
N MET A 1 -17.67 -40.39 -29.38
CA MET A 1 -18.56 -40.05 -28.24
C MET A 1 -17.89 -40.19 -26.85
N ARG A 2 -17.34 -41.34 -26.52
CA ARG A 2 -16.74 -41.56 -25.18
C ARG A 2 -15.58 -40.64 -24.78
N ARG A 3 -14.73 -40.16 -25.70
CA ARG A 3 -13.60 -39.26 -25.39
C ARG A 3 -14.08 -37.84 -25.06
N TRP A 4 -15.07 -37.32 -25.73
CA TRP A 4 -15.64 -36.02 -25.47
C TRP A 4 -16.36 -35.94 -24.12
N ILE A 5 -17.08 -37.00 -23.75
CA ILE A 5 -17.73 -37.10 -22.43
C ILE A 5 -16.72 -37.07 -21.31
N LYS A 6 -15.60 -37.79 -21.44
CA LYS A 6 -14.51 -37.74 -20.47
C LYS A 6 -13.89 -36.35 -20.37
N ALA A 7 -13.66 -35.68 -21.50
CA ALA A 7 -13.12 -34.32 -21.52
C ALA A 7 -14.09 -33.33 -20.81
N LEU A 8 -15.37 -33.39 -21.10
CA LEU A 8 -16.38 -32.58 -20.44
C LEU A 8 -16.46 -32.83 -18.92
N LEU A 9 -16.34 -34.09 -18.50
CA LEU A 9 -16.27 -34.45 -17.08
C LEU A 9 -15.06 -33.82 -16.39
N TRP A 10 -13.88 -33.89 -17.01
CA TRP A 10 -12.67 -33.28 -16.43
C TRP A 10 -12.76 -31.76 -16.38
N ILE A 11 -13.35 -31.13 -17.40
CA ILE A 11 -13.63 -29.67 -17.39
C ILE A 11 -14.59 -29.34 -16.25
N ALA A 12 -15.69 -30.10 -16.10
CA ALA A 12 -16.66 -29.88 -15.02
C ALA A 12 -16.02 -30.02 -13.64
N VAL A 13 -15.19 -31.06 -13.44
CA VAL A 13 -14.43 -31.24 -12.18
C VAL A 13 -13.48 -30.06 -11.95
N GLY A 14 -12.77 -29.63 -13.00
CA GLY A 14 -11.90 -28.46 -12.92
C GLY A 14 -12.63 -27.19 -12.51
N ILE A 15 -13.82 -26.93 -13.04
CA ILE A 15 -14.66 -25.78 -12.67
C ILE A 15 -15.14 -25.91 -11.23
N VAL A 16 -15.67 -27.08 -10.86
CA VAL A 16 -16.22 -27.30 -9.51
C VAL A 16 -15.17 -27.17 -8.41
N LEU A 17 -13.93 -27.56 -8.68
CA LEU A 17 -12.84 -27.43 -7.70
C LEU A 17 -12.13 -26.08 -7.83
N GLY A 18 -11.92 -25.59 -9.03
CA GLY A 18 -11.17 -24.36 -9.29
C GLY A 18 -11.93 -23.11 -8.87
N PHE A 19 -13.23 -23.04 -9.13
CA PHE A 19 -14.02 -21.88 -8.81
C PHE A 19 -14.10 -21.56 -7.30
N PRO A 20 -14.39 -22.53 -6.40
CA PRO A 20 -14.36 -22.29 -4.97
C PRO A 20 -12.97 -21.90 -4.46
N LEU A 21 -11.93 -22.55 -4.96
CA LEU A 21 -10.56 -22.24 -4.57
C LEU A 21 -10.18 -20.81 -4.99
N PHE A 22 -10.47 -20.42 -6.22
CA PHE A 22 -10.26 -19.06 -6.69
C PHE A 22 -11.05 -18.04 -5.87
N SER A 23 -12.34 -18.31 -5.62
CA SER A 23 -13.23 -17.43 -4.84
C SER A 23 -12.74 -17.26 -3.40
N MET A 24 -12.28 -18.34 -2.77
CA MET A 24 -11.71 -18.29 -1.42
C MET A 24 -10.40 -17.49 -1.40
N THR A 25 -9.52 -17.71 -2.38
CA THR A 25 -8.28 -16.95 -2.51
C THR A 25 -8.54 -15.46 -2.71
N TYR A 26 -9.46 -15.12 -3.63
CA TYR A 26 -9.85 -13.74 -3.87
C TYR A 26 -10.46 -13.09 -2.62
N TYR A 27 -11.40 -13.76 -1.97
CA TYR A 27 -11.99 -13.29 -0.72
C TYR A 27 -10.94 -13.02 0.35
N THR A 28 -10.02 -13.96 0.56
CA THR A 28 -8.93 -13.81 1.53
C THR A 28 -8.04 -12.62 1.18
N MET A 29 -7.67 -12.46 -0.08
CA MET A 29 -6.86 -11.32 -0.54
C MET A 29 -7.53 -9.98 -0.27
N VAL A 30 -8.82 -9.84 -0.55
CA VAL A 30 -9.58 -8.62 -0.26
C VAL A 30 -9.65 -8.34 1.24
N ARG A 31 -10.01 -9.35 2.03
CA ARG A 31 -10.14 -9.21 3.50
C ARG A 31 -8.83 -8.86 4.19
N THR A 32 -7.73 -9.40 3.72
CA THR A 32 -6.39 -9.10 4.25
C THR A 32 -5.74 -7.84 3.65
N SER A 33 -6.48 -7.05 2.87
CA SER A 33 -6.00 -5.78 2.29
C SER A 33 -6.55 -4.55 3.00
N THR A 34 -7.39 -4.73 4.03
CA THR A 34 -7.98 -3.61 4.76
C THR A 34 -6.98 -2.97 5.72
N PRO A 35 -7.07 -1.65 5.98
CA PRO A 35 -6.24 -0.98 6.97
C PRO A 35 -6.32 -1.60 8.37
N GLN A 36 -7.50 -2.10 8.75
CA GLN A 36 -7.72 -2.78 10.03
C GLN A 36 -6.95 -4.09 10.13
N PHE A 37 -6.89 -4.85 9.02
CA PHE A 37 -6.08 -6.07 8.98
C PHE A 37 -4.59 -5.75 9.09
N CYS A 38 -4.09 -4.76 8.35
CA CYS A 38 -2.70 -4.33 8.46
C CYS A 38 -2.34 -3.89 9.89
N ALA A 39 -3.26 -3.18 10.55
CA ALA A 39 -3.11 -2.71 11.92
C ALA A 39 -3.32 -3.80 12.99
N SER A 40 -3.61 -5.04 12.63
CA SER A 40 -3.70 -6.14 13.60
C SER A 40 -2.33 -6.51 14.19
N CYS A 41 -1.24 -6.18 13.48
CA CYS A 41 0.12 -6.31 13.99
C CYS A 41 0.56 -5.03 14.72
N HIS A 42 1.17 -5.18 15.89
CA HIS A 42 1.56 -4.04 16.73
C HIS A 42 2.68 -3.18 16.11
N GLU A 43 3.52 -3.76 15.26
CA GLU A 43 4.56 -3.05 14.49
C GLU A 43 3.96 -1.97 13.58
N ILE A 44 2.77 -2.22 13.05
CA ILE A 44 2.08 -1.35 12.08
C ILE A 44 1.18 -0.30 12.76
N GLN A 45 0.90 -0.43 14.05
CA GLN A 45 -0.01 0.47 14.78
C GLN A 45 0.38 1.95 14.64
N PHE A 46 1.68 2.26 14.69
CA PHE A 46 2.13 3.63 14.49
C PHE A 46 1.80 4.16 13.09
N ALA A 47 2.08 3.37 12.06
CA ALA A 47 1.78 3.73 10.67
C ALA A 47 0.26 3.91 10.46
N TYR A 48 -0.55 3.03 11.04
CA TYR A 48 -2.00 3.12 11.00
C TYR A 48 -2.53 4.41 11.67
N ASN A 49 -2.01 4.77 12.84
CA ASN A 49 -2.46 5.95 13.56
C ASN A 49 -2.07 7.25 12.84
N THR A 50 -0.88 7.31 12.26
CA THR A 50 -0.45 8.48 11.46
C THR A 50 -1.24 8.58 10.14
N TRP A 51 -1.58 7.44 9.52
CA TRP A 51 -2.44 7.39 8.35
C TRP A 51 -3.83 7.98 8.64
N LYS A 52 -4.47 7.63 9.75
CA LYS A 52 -5.79 8.15 10.13
C LYS A 52 -5.86 9.68 10.22
N THR A 53 -4.76 10.32 10.56
CA THR A 53 -4.67 11.79 10.72
C THR A 53 -4.11 12.48 9.49
N SER A 54 -3.73 11.72 8.46
CA SER A 54 -3.19 12.28 7.22
C SER A 54 -4.27 12.88 6.32
N THR A 55 -3.86 13.76 5.43
CA THR A 55 -4.75 14.32 4.39
C THR A 55 -5.29 13.28 3.41
N HIS A 56 -4.68 12.10 3.34
CA HIS A 56 -5.14 10.99 2.51
C HIS A 56 -6.31 10.21 3.13
N THR A 57 -6.64 10.50 4.38
CA THR A 57 -7.77 9.88 5.09
C THR A 57 -8.72 10.94 5.64
N ASN A 58 -8.17 12.04 6.16
CA ASN A 58 -8.94 13.11 6.78
C ASN A 58 -8.87 14.37 5.90
N ASN A 59 -9.81 14.50 4.98
CA ASN A 59 -9.91 15.63 4.06
C ASN A 59 -11.37 16.04 3.85
N ALA A 60 -11.56 17.28 3.40
CA ALA A 60 -12.89 17.87 3.20
C ALA A 60 -13.73 17.15 2.12
N GLN A 61 -13.10 16.40 1.22
CA GLN A 61 -13.77 15.69 0.14
C GLN A 61 -14.27 14.29 0.56
N GLY A 62 -13.92 13.81 1.76
CA GLY A 62 -14.28 12.49 2.25
C GLY A 62 -13.59 11.34 1.52
N PHE A 63 -12.50 11.62 0.81
CA PHE A 63 -11.76 10.59 0.07
C PHE A 63 -10.80 9.86 1.02
N VAL A 64 -10.82 8.53 0.98
CA VAL A 64 -9.93 7.71 1.80
C VAL A 64 -9.06 6.87 0.87
N ALA A 65 -7.73 7.06 0.96
CA ALA A 65 -6.77 6.18 0.32
C ALA A 65 -6.32 5.13 1.35
N ASP A 66 -6.57 3.86 1.07
CA ASP A 66 -6.20 2.76 1.94
C ASP A 66 -4.71 2.41 1.83
N CYS A 67 -4.21 1.63 2.79
CA CYS A 67 -2.82 1.18 2.79
C CYS A 67 -2.42 0.53 1.47
N MET A 68 -3.28 -0.33 0.91
CA MET A 68 -3.02 -1.02 -0.35
C MET A 68 -2.94 -0.08 -1.56
N ASP A 69 -3.61 1.07 -1.53
CA ASP A 69 -3.59 2.00 -2.66
C ASP A 69 -2.19 2.56 -2.95
N CYS A 70 -1.39 2.71 -1.89
CA CYS A 70 -0.01 3.16 -1.98
C CYS A 70 1.00 2.01 -1.97
N HIS A 71 0.77 0.98 -1.15
CA HIS A 71 1.77 -0.07 -0.90
C HIS A 71 1.69 -1.28 -1.85
N LEU A 72 0.62 -1.40 -2.64
CA LEU A 72 0.46 -2.48 -3.60
C LEU A 72 0.26 -1.94 -5.02
N PRO A 73 0.63 -2.73 -6.05
CA PRO A 73 0.23 -2.45 -7.42
C PRO A 73 -1.28 -2.33 -7.57
N ALA A 74 -1.74 -1.77 -8.67
CA ALA A 74 -3.16 -1.66 -8.92
C ALA A 74 -3.80 -3.05 -9.10
N PRO A 75 -5.01 -3.30 -8.57
CA PRO A 75 -5.67 -4.62 -8.69
C PRO A 75 -5.90 -5.09 -10.14
N HIS A 76 -5.94 -4.16 -11.12
CA HIS A 76 -6.06 -4.52 -12.54
C HIS A 76 -4.76 -5.14 -13.09
N ASP A 77 -3.61 -4.86 -12.48
CA ASP A 77 -2.34 -5.55 -12.74
C ASP A 77 -2.29 -6.85 -11.93
N THR A 78 -3.22 -7.75 -12.21
CA THR A 78 -3.59 -8.89 -11.35
C THR A 78 -2.39 -9.74 -10.93
N VAL A 79 -1.50 -10.08 -11.86
CA VAL A 79 -0.33 -10.93 -11.57
C VAL A 79 0.64 -10.21 -10.63
N GLU A 80 0.95 -8.94 -10.93
CA GLU A 80 1.86 -8.14 -10.12
C GLU A 80 1.27 -7.85 -8.74
N PHE A 81 -0.04 -7.58 -8.67
CA PHE A 81 -0.76 -7.41 -7.41
C PHE A 81 -0.69 -8.66 -6.52
N PHE A 82 -1.03 -9.83 -7.05
CA PHE A 82 -0.97 -11.09 -6.28
C PHE A 82 0.44 -11.43 -5.84
N TYR A 83 1.42 -11.24 -6.71
CA TYR A 83 2.82 -11.48 -6.38
C TYR A 83 3.27 -10.54 -5.24
N ALA A 84 3.10 -9.25 -5.40
CA ALA A 84 3.49 -8.25 -4.39
C ALA A 84 2.78 -8.51 -3.05
N LYS A 85 1.46 -8.73 -3.08
CA LYS A 85 0.67 -9.02 -1.89
C LYS A 85 1.16 -10.26 -1.15
N THR A 86 1.45 -11.34 -1.89
CA THR A 86 1.95 -12.60 -1.30
C THR A 86 3.33 -12.40 -0.70
N MET A 87 4.24 -11.76 -1.42
CA MET A 87 5.62 -11.56 -0.95
C MET A 87 5.68 -10.62 0.27
N HIS A 88 4.90 -9.53 0.27
CA HIS A 88 4.79 -8.65 1.42
C HIS A 88 4.20 -9.39 2.63
N GLY A 89 3.12 -10.15 2.44
CA GLY A 89 2.50 -10.91 3.53
C GLY A 89 3.44 -11.97 4.13
N ILE A 90 4.19 -12.70 3.31
CA ILE A 90 5.19 -13.67 3.79
C ILE A 90 6.29 -12.96 4.57
N LYS A 91 6.81 -11.83 4.04
CA LYS A 91 7.84 -11.04 4.72
C LYS A 91 7.35 -10.52 6.06
N ASP A 92 6.15 -9.94 6.11
CA ASP A 92 5.58 -9.38 7.33
C ASP A 92 5.39 -10.45 8.42
N ILE A 93 4.86 -11.61 8.04
CA ILE A 93 4.71 -12.75 8.95
C ILE A 93 6.08 -13.25 9.42
N TYR A 94 7.05 -13.39 8.52
CA TYR A 94 8.40 -13.82 8.87
C TYR A 94 9.04 -12.88 9.89
N VAL A 95 9.06 -11.57 9.61
CA VAL A 95 9.64 -10.55 10.50
C VAL A 95 8.94 -10.54 11.85
N HIS A 96 7.61 -10.60 11.86
CA HIS A 96 6.82 -10.64 13.11
C HIS A 96 7.21 -11.80 14.03
N PHE A 97 7.40 -13.01 13.48
CA PHE A 97 7.74 -14.19 14.29
C PHE A 97 9.22 -14.35 14.60
N THR A 98 10.12 -13.81 13.79
CA THR A 98 11.57 -13.98 13.97
C THR A 98 12.24 -12.82 14.67
N GLU A 99 11.81 -11.60 14.37
CA GLU A 99 12.47 -10.39 14.86
C GLU A 99 11.65 -9.72 15.97
N GLY A 100 10.33 -9.80 15.88
CA GLY A 100 9.43 -9.16 16.83
C GLY A 100 9.42 -7.63 16.73
N ALA A 101 8.61 -6.99 17.59
CA ALA A 101 8.41 -5.55 17.54
C ALA A 101 9.63 -4.74 17.97
N GLU A 102 10.45 -5.29 18.85
CA GLU A 102 11.61 -4.58 19.42
C GLU A 102 12.75 -4.42 18.40
N ALA A 103 12.92 -5.41 17.52
CA ALA A 103 13.91 -5.40 16.45
C ALA A 103 13.43 -4.64 15.19
N TYR A 104 12.14 -4.31 15.10
CA TYR A 104 11.58 -3.64 13.92
C TYR A 104 12.05 -2.18 13.83
N ASP A 105 13.00 -1.91 12.93
CA ASP A 105 13.45 -0.55 12.64
C ASP A 105 12.49 0.14 11.66
N ARG A 106 11.66 1.04 12.21
CA ARG A 106 10.72 1.84 11.41
C ARG A 106 11.40 2.80 10.45
N ALA A 107 12.59 3.28 10.77
CA ALA A 107 13.30 4.21 9.88
C ALA A 107 13.80 3.47 8.64
N GLU A 108 14.38 2.28 8.83
CA GLU A 108 14.83 1.41 7.75
C GLU A 108 13.64 0.94 6.88
N ALA A 109 12.57 0.45 7.51
CA ALA A 109 11.37 0.01 6.81
C ALA A 109 10.73 1.13 5.99
N ARG A 110 10.77 2.38 6.50
CA ARG A 110 10.28 3.56 5.79
C ARG A 110 11.14 3.90 4.58
N GLU A 111 12.46 3.90 4.69
CA GLU A 111 13.34 4.16 3.56
C GLU A 111 13.21 3.04 2.50
N ALA A 112 13.08 1.80 2.92
CA ALA A 112 12.78 0.68 2.01
C ALA A 112 11.45 0.88 1.28
N ALA A 113 10.40 1.36 1.98
CA ALA A 113 9.13 1.70 1.35
C ALA A 113 9.29 2.85 0.33
N TYR A 114 10.00 3.92 0.68
CA TYR A 114 10.26 5.00 -0.27
C TYR A 114 11.06 4.51 -1.49
N ALA A 115 11.99 3.58 -1.32
CA ALA A 115 12.74 3.01 -2.43
C ALA A 115 11.85 2.20 -3.38
N SER A 116 10.79 1.58 -2.87
CA SER A 116 9.87 0.72 -3.64
C SER A 116 8.78 1.48 -4.39
N PHE A 117 8.43 2.72 -3.98
CA PHE A 117 7.33 3.46 -4.59
C PHE A 117 7.62 3.88 -6.03
N LYS A 118 6.66 3.61 -6.90
CA LYS A 118 6.63 4.05 -8.29
C LYS A 118 5.63 5.19 -8.48
N ASN A 119 5.81 6.01 -9.50
CA ASN A 119 4.93 7.16 -9.78
C ASN A 119 3.49 6.74 -10.15
N ASP A 120 3.32 5.60 -10.79
CA ASP A 120 2.01 5.04 -11.19
C ASP A 120 1.10 4.78 -9.98
N GLN A 121 1.65 4.40 -8.83
CA GLN A 121 0.89 4.23 -7.59
C GLN A 121 0.21 5.53 -7.14
N CYS A 122 0.89 6.66 -7.26
CA CYS A 122 0.32 7.99 -6.98
C CYS A 122 -0.67 8.42 -8.07
N GLN A 123 -0.34 8.14 -9.31
CA GLN A 123 -1.12 8.52 -10.48
C GLN A 123 -2.44 7.76 -10.63
N LYS A 124 -2.67 6.69 -9.87
CA LYS A 124 -4.01 6.06 -9.80
C LYS A 124 -5.10 7.10 -9.47
N CYS A 125 -4.82 8.01 -8.56
CA CYS A 125 -5.72 9.06 -8.11
C CYS A 125 -5.29 10.45 -8.62
N HIS A 126 -4.00 10.75 -8.62
CA HIS A 126 -3.44 12.05 -8.99
C HIS A 126 -3.18 12.18 -10.51
N ARG A 127 -4.25 12.07 -11.31
CA ARG A 127 -4.14 12.12 -12.78
C ARG A 127 -4.00 13.53 -13.34
N ASN A 128 -4.54 14.54 -12.64
CA ASN A 128 -4.64 15.92 -13.12
C ASN A 128 -3.63 16.86 -12.47
N ILE A 129 -2.46 16.37 -12.09
CA ILE A 129 -1.47 17.12 -11.31
C ILE A 129 -0.88 18.33 -12.05
N LEU A 130 -1.08 18.45 -13.35
CA LEU A 130 -0.69 19.64 -14.12
C LEU A 130 -1.72 20.77 -14.03
N TYR A 131 -2.99 20.43 -13.71
CA TYR A 131 -4.10 21.39 -13.68
C TYR A 131 -4.51 21.82 -12.27
N MET A 132 -4.09 21.05 -11.25
CA MET A 132 -4.43 21.33 -9.86
C MET A 132 -3.58 22.43 -9.20
N PRO A 133 -2.27 22.60 -9.51
CA PRO A 133 -1.48 23.62 -8.84
C PRO A 133 -1.82 25.02 -9.36
N GLU A 134 -2.18 25.92 -8.45
CA GLU A 134 -2.37 27.35 -8.77
C GLU A 134 -1.05 28.06 -9.10
N LYS A 135 0.08 27.48 -8.68
CA LYS A 135 1.40 28.09 -8.86
C LYS A 135 2.14 27.48 -10.06
N ARG A 136 2.58 28.34 -10.96
CA ARG A 136 3.37 27.93 -12.15
C ARG A 136 4.59 27.06 -11.83
N GLY A 137 5.29 27.37 -10.73
CA GLY A 137 6.46 26.58 -10.32
C GLY A 137 6.11 25.12 -9.99
N ALA A 138 5.00 24.91 -9.28
CA ALA A 138 4.51 23.55 -8.98
C ALA A 138 4.09 22.81 -10.24
N MET A 139 3.40 23.48 -11.17
CA MET A 139 3.04 22.89 -12.47
C MET A 139 4.28 22.47 -13.27
N LEU A 140 5.32 23.31 -13.32
CA LEU A 140 6.57 22.97 -14.02
C LEU A 140 7.32 21.82 -13.36
N ALA A 141 7.35 21.77 -12.03
CA ALA A 141 7.92 20.65 -11.28
C ALA A 141 7.20 19.32 -11.60
N HIS A 142 5.88 19.30 -11.57
CA HIS A 142 5.08 18.11 -11.93
C HIS A 142 5.28 17.72 -13.40
N ARG A 143 5.35 18.70 -14.31
CA ARG A 143 5.65 18.41 -15.71
C ARG A 143 7.01 17.71 -15.88
N SER A 144 8.03 18.09 -15.11
CA SER A 144 9.35 17.45 -15.20
C SER A 144 9.36 16.01 -14.67
N VAL A 145 8.39 15.62 -13.82
CA VAL A 145 8.21 14.25 -13.34
C VAL A 145 7.42 13.41 -14.35
N LEU A 146 6.37 13.98 -14.95
CA LEU A 146 5.53 13.26 -15.93
C LEU A 146 6.24 13.08 -17.28
N TYR A 147 7.08 14.02 -17.65
CA TYR A 147 7.82 14.04 -18.94
C TYR A 147 9.31 14.25 -18.65
N PRO A 148 9.97 13.28 -18.02
CA PRO A 148 11.38 13.41 -17.63
C PRO A 148 12.29 13.47 -18.86
N ARG A 149 13.40 14.20 -18.72
CA ARG A 149 14.52 14.06 -19.65
C ARG A 149 15.26 12.77 -19.31
N PRO A 150 15.80 12.04 -20.31
CA PRO A 150 16.59 10.85 -20.04
C PRO A 150 17.71 11.14 -19.02
N GLY A 151 17.82 10.31 -17.98
CA GLY A 151 18.78 10.46 -16.89
C GLY A 151 18.39 11.46 -15.79
N TYR A 152 17.20 12.07 -15.87
CA TYR A 152 16.68 13.01 -14.86
C TYR A 152 15.31 12.60 -14.35
N GLU A 153 15.04 11.29 -14.31
CA GLU A 153 13.81 10.73 -13.80
C GLU A 153 13.69 11.02 -12.30
N LYS A 154 12.51 11.50 -11.89
CA LYS A 154 12.19 11.80 -10.49
C LYS A 154 10.94 11.05 -10.09
N ARG A 155 10.89 10.63 -8.84
CA ARG A 155 9.70 10.02 -8.25
C ARG A 155 8.91 11.07 -7.47
N CYS A 156 7.62 10.87 -7.38
CA CYS A 156 6.73 11.73 -6.58
C CYS A 156 7.23 11.84 -5.13
N VAL A 157 7.67 10.72 -4.57
CA VAL A 157 8.17 10.63 -3.19
C VAL A 157 9.54 11.31 -2.97
N ASP A 158 10.28 11.67 -4.01
CA ASP A 158 11.55 12.40 -3.85
C ASP A 158 11.30 13.85 -3.38
N CYS A 159 10.14 14.42 -3.73
CA CYS A 159 9.71 15.74 -3.28
C CYS A 159 8.61 15.67 -2.21
N HIS A 160 7.69 14.70 -2.31
CA HIS A 160 6.55 14.52 -1.42
C HIS A 160 6.83 13.46 -0.36
N ARG A 161 7.66 13.80 0.61
CA ARG A 161 7.91 12.94 1.78
C ARG A 161 6.97 13.29 2.94
N ASN A 162 6.74 12.34 3.82
CA ASN A 162 5.90 12.51 5.02
C ASN A 162 4.44 12.87 4.75
N LEU A 163 3.88 12.43 3.61
CA LEU A 163 2.49 12.72 3.25
C LEU A 163 1.49 12.01 4.15
N VAL A 164 1.81 10.78 4.55
CA VAL A 164 0.90 9.90 5.29
C VAL A 164 1.50 9.51 6.64
N HIS A 165 2.77 9.11 6.65
CA HIS A 165 3.46 8.68 7.86
C HIS A 165 4.49 9.73 8.28
N VAL A 166 4.34 10.24 9.50
CA VAL A 166 5.24 11.24 10.07
C VAL A 166 6.60 10.62 10.41
N ALA A 167 7.69 11.36 10.20
CA ALA A 167 9.00 10.93 10.64
C ALA A 167 9.09 10.89 12.18
N ARG A 168 9.75 9.85 12.72
CA ARG A 168 9.87 9.62 14.17
C ARG A 168 10.62 10.75 14.91
N ASP A 169 11.52 11.41 14.24
CA ASP A 169 12.43 12.42 14.75
C ASP A 169 11.82 13.83 14.82
N ARG A 170 10.57 14.01 14.38
CA ARG A 170 9.88 15.29 14.55
C ARG A 170 9.15 15.35 15.89
N PHE A 171 9.25 16.48 16.55
CA PHE A 171 8.76 16.84 17.90
C PHE A 171 7.37 16.32 18.29
N ALA A 172 6.48 16.12 17.30
CA ALA A 172 5.15 15.58 17.49
C ALA A 172 5.10 14.12 17.95
N TYR A 173 6.17 13.35 17.72
CA TYR A 173 6.18 11.92 18.07
C TYR A 173 6.23 11.67 19.58
N LYS A 174 7.06 12.42 20.30
CA LYS A 174 7.15 12.29 21.78
C LYS A 174 5.86 12.66 22.49
N GLN A 175 5.12 13.64 21.95
CA GLN A 175 3.80 14.01 22.47
C GLN A 175 2.74 12.93 22.18
N LEU A 176 2.80 12.28 21.02
CA LEU A 176 1.87 11.20 20.67
C LEU A 176 2.12 9.94 21.50
N GLU A 177 3.38 9.54 21.71
CA GLU A 177 3.70 8.40 22.61
C GLU A 177 3.28 8.66 24.05
N GLY A 178 3.48 9.88 24.56
CA GLY A 178 3.05 10.28 25.90
C GLY A 178 1.54 10.19 26.08
N ASN A 179 0.77 10.61 25.09
CA ASN A 179 -0.69 10.57 25.10
C ASN A 179 -1.25 9.13 24.99
N TYR A 180 -0.61 8.26 24.21
CA TYR A 180 -1.06 6.87 24.08
C TYR A 180 -0.77 6.01 25.31
N ARG A 181 0.35 6.24 26.00
CA ARG A 181 0.64 5.57 27.28
C ARG A 181 -0.33 5.99 28.40
N GLY A 182 -0.87 7.22 28.32
CA GLY A 182 -1.86 7.73 29.27
C GLY A 182 -3.28 7.18 29.05
N LEU A 183 -3.56 6.58 27.89
CA LEU A 183 -4.88 6.05 27.55
C LEU A 183 -5.02 4.53 27.79
N GLY A 184 -3.99 3.88 28.36
CA GLY A 184 -4.11 2.48 28.80
C GLY A 184 -4.37 1.45 27.70
N MET A 185 -3.97 1.75 26.44
CA MET A 185 -4.06 0.82 25.30
C MET A 185 -2.69 0.27 24.93
#